data_e63043c3faf9b38fb2fd23e4c50f94c2
#
_entry.id   e63043c3faf9b38fb2fd23e4c50f94c2
#
_cell.length_a   1.000
_cell.length_b   1.000
_cell.length_c   1.000
_cell.angle_alpha   90.00
_cell.angle_beta   90.00
_cell.angle_gamma   90.00
#
_symmetry.space_group_name_H-M   'P 1'
#
loop_
_entity.id
_entity.type
_entity.pdbx_description
1 polymer ?
#
loop_
_entity_poly.entity_id
_entity_poly.type
_entity_poly.pdbx_seq_one_letter_code
_entity_poly.pdbx_strand_id
1 'polypeptide(L)'
;KQSTNVSYIPRALDRGAFLFSGFRAERLHWHGNRVTGLTARGRNRDGRSIRLTVKSRAVVAAMGTFFTPLFLRDQGIRNRHLGRHLTLHPAGVVNALFPDRDFANSRSIPQGFGVTDWGKQGLMFEGGSVPLAGHSLLNNLYGEAWVRFTEDYQHTAYFGFMIRDTSQGRVRRGPHRDWPLIRYRLNDQDFAQFLRGVDTLARIYFAAGAREVLVPGLDGLRRLRSIPELERFLAGALKPRDFLITAYHPLGTARLGRDATDGVCDARHRVHGRQGLYVMDGSAVPSSLGANPQVTIMALASRAAARLADHLQEHDT
;
A
#
# COMPACT_ATOMS: atom_id res chain seq x y z
N LYS A 1 7.89 -3.68 -16.71
CA LYS A 1 6.67 -3.66 -15.89
C LYS A 1 5.43 -3.62 -16.78
N GLN A 2 4.42 -4.44 -16.46
CA GLN A 2 3.10 -4.42 -17.11
C GLN A 2 2.07 -4.02 -16.05
N SER A 3 1.61 -2.79 -16.11
CA SER A 3 0.54 -2.30 -15.24
C SER A 3 -0.84 -2.68 -15.80
N THR A 4 -1.89 -2.54 -15.00
CA THR A 4 -3.25 -2.94 -15.37
C THR A 4 -3.79 -2.20 -16.60
N ASN A 5 -3.33 -0.97 -16.86
CA ASN A 5 -3.71 -0.19 -18.05
C ASN A 5 -3.18 -0.75 -19.38
N VAL A 6 -2.11 -1.55 -19.35
CA VAL A 6 -1.55 -2.24 -20.56
C VAL A 6 -1.82 -3.75 -20.54
N SER A 7 -2.54 -4.26 -19.57
CA SER A 7 -2.82 -5.69 -19.42
C SER A 7 -4.32 -5.98 -19.24
N TYR A 8 -4.86 -5.81 -18.05
CA TYR A 8 -6.25 -6.17 -17.73
C TYR A 8 -7.28 -5.25 -18.36
N ILE A 9 -7.03 -3.92 -18.40
CA ILE A 9 -8.00 -2.96 -18.93
C ILE A 9 -8.22 -3.17 -20.43
N PRO A 10 -7.20 -3.26 -21.31
CA PRO A 10 -7.43 -3.56 -22.72
C PRO A 10 -8.23 -4.85 -22.93
N ARG A 11 -7.86 -5.93 -22.22
CA ARG A 11 -8.57 -7.21 -22.32
C ARG A 11 -10.03 -7.13 -21.88
N ALA A 12 -10.36 -6.27 -20.91
CA ALA A 12 -11.74 -6.04 -20.50
C ALA A 12 -12.52 -5.29 -21.58
N LEU A 13 -11.92 -4.24 -22.16
CA LEU A 13 -12.52 -3.46 -23.24
C LEU A 13 -12.77 -4.33 -24.49
N ASP A 14 -11.79 -5.18 -24.88
CA ASP A 14 -11.92 -6.13 -25.99
C ASP A 14 -13.09 -7.14 -25.80
N ARG A 15 -13.50 -7.33 -24.54
CA ARG A 15 -14.65 -8.20 -24.16
C ARG A 15 -15.94 -7.41 -23.89
N GLY A 16 -16.01 -6.16 -24.35
CA GLY A 16 -17.21 -5.34 -24.29
C GLY A 16 -17.41 -4.59 -22.96
N ALA A 17 -16.41 -4.50 -22.08
CA ALA A 17 -16.50 -3.62 -20.92
C ALA A 17 -16.41 -2.15 -21.34
N PHE A 18 -17.09 -1.27 -20.60
CA PHE A 18 -17.02 0.18 -20.79
C PHE A 18 -16.15 0.81 -19.70
N LEU A 19 -15.29 1.75 -20.09
CA LEU A 19 -14.48 2.56 -19.19
C LEU A 19 -14.94 4.02 -19.21
N PHE A 20 -15.46 4.48 -18.09
CA PHE A 20 -15.88 5.88 -17.90
C PHE A 20 -14.86 6.61 -17.01
N SER A 21 -13.82 7.16 -17.62
CA SER A 21 -12.84 7.99 -16.91
C SER A 21 -13.44 9.35 -16.51
N GLY A 22 -12.94 9.93 -15.40
CA GLY A 22 -13.42 11.23 -14.90
C GLY A 22 -14.80 11.17 -14.21
N PHE A 23 -15.38 9.99 -14.03
CA PHE A 23 -16.61 9.81 -13.26
C PHE A 23 -16.33 9.30 -11.86
N ARG A 24 -16.99 9.90 -10.87
CA ARG A 24 -16.96 9.49 -9.47
C ARG A 24 -18.29 8.84 -9.10
N ALA A 25 -18.24 7.60 -8.61
CA ALA A 25 -19.40 6.96 -8.01
C ALA A 25 -19.83 7.74 -6.75
N GLU A 26 -21.13 8.10 -6.67
CA GLU A 26 -21.66 8.91 -5.57
C GLU A 26 -22.67 8.12 -4.71
N ARG A 27 -23.52 7.36 -5.34
CA ARG A 27 -24.66 6.71 -4.65
C ARG A 27 -24.98 5.34 -5.23
N LEU A 28 -25.19 4.36 -4.36
CA LEU A 28 -25.78 3.07 -4.70
C LEU A 28 -27.31 3.16 -4.71
N HIS A 29 -27.94 2.44 -5.63
CA HIS A 29 -29.38 2.26 -5.65
C HIS A 29 -29.73 0.92 -5.01
N TRP A 30 -30.83 0.91 -4.27
CA TRP A 30 -31.23 -0.24 -3.47
C TRP A 30 -32.67 -0.63 -3.73
N HIS A 31 -32.95 -1.92 -3.70
CA HIS A 31 -34.28 -2.49 -3.51
C HIS A 31 -34.19 -3.46 -2.31
N GLY A 32 -34.72 -3.04 -1.17
CA GLY A 32 -34.47 -3.72 0.10
C GLY A 32 -32.98 -3.75 0.47
N ASN A 33 -32.42 -4.94 0.60
CA ASN A 33 -30.98 -5.14 0.88
C ASN A 33 -30.14 -5.45 -0.39
N ARG A 34 -30.77 -5.46 -1.58
CA ARG A 34 -30.13 -5.73 -2.88
C ARG A 34 -29.72 -4.43 -3.56
N VAL A 35 -28.46 -4.35 -4.02
CA VAL A 35 -28.04 -3.26 -4.89
C VAL A 35 -28.59 -3.46 -6.30
N THR A 36 -29.07 -2.37 -6.92
CA THR A 36 -29.69 -2.38 -8.27
C THR A 36 -28.95 -1.49 -9.26
N GLY A 37 -27.86 -0.85 -8.82
CA GLY A 37 -27.07 0.02 -9.65
C GLY A 37 -26.41 1.13 -8.86
N LEU A 38 -25.92 2.13 -9.58
CA LEU A 38 -25.30 3.31 -8.99
C LEU A 38 -25.52 4.58 -9.81
N THR A 39 -25.32 5.71 -9.17
CA THR A 39 -25.14 7.01 -9.83
C THR A 39 -23.69 7.47 -9.68
N ALA A 40 -23.11 7.93 -10.77
CA ALA A 40 -21.81 8.59 -10.80
C ALA A 40 -21.95 10.00 -11.37
N ARG A 41 -21.04 10.88 -11.00
CA ARG A 41 -20.95 12.25 -11.52
C ARG A 41 -19.59 12.49 -12.15
N GLY A 42 -19.58 13.11 -13.29
CA GLY A 42 -18.38 13.52 -14.02
C GLY A 42 -18.54 14.90 -14.66
N ARG A 43 -17.60 15.25 -15.51
CA ARG A 43 -17.68 16.44 -16.37
C ARG A 43 -17.49 16.04 -17.82
N ASN A 44 -18.23 16.69 -18.74
CA ASN A 44 -17.99 16.55 -20.16
C ASN A 44 -16.77 17.38 -20.60
N ARG A 45 -16.45 17.34 -21.90
CA ARG A 45 -15.33 18.10 -22.47
C ARG A 45 -15.48 19.62 -22.28
N ASP A 46 -16.71 20.12 -22.22
CA ASP A 46 -17.03 21.55 -21.99
C ASP A 46 -17.04 21.92 -20.49
N GLY A 47 -16.64 21.00 -19.60
CA GLY A 47 -16.62 21.22 -18.16
C GLY A 47 -17.98 21.12 -17.46
N ARG A 48 -19.07 20.86 -18.19
CA ARG A 48 -20.42 20.74 -17.62
C ARG A 48 -20.55 19.45 -16.81
N SER A 49 -21.24 19.55 -15.66
CA SER A 49 -21.51 18.37 -14.82
C SER A 49 -22.46 17.41 -15.53
N ILE A 50 -22.06 16.14 -15.59
CA ILE A 50 -22.87 15.04 -16.12
C ILE A 50 -23.14 14.04 -15.02
N ARG A 51 -24.37 13.52 -14.98
CA ARG A 51 -24.78 12.39 -14.15
C ARG A 51 -24.89 11.14 -15.02
N LEU A 52 -24.20 10.08 -14.61
CA LEU A 52 -24.31 8.75 -15.19
C LEU A 52 -25.08 7.85 -14.21
N THR A 53 -26.16 7.24 -14.66
CA THR A 53 -26.89 6.23 -13.89
C THR A 53 -26.70 4.87 -14.54
N VAL A 54 -26.22 3.92 -13.79
CA VAL A 54 -25.99 2.54 -14.24
C VAL A 54 -26.94 1.61 -13.47
N LYS A 55 -27.76 0.85 -14.17
CA LYS A 55 -28.52 -0.27 -13.60
C LYS A 55 -27.67 -1.53 -13.70
N SER A 56 -27.57 -2.29 -12.63
CA SER A 56 -26.74 -3.51 -12.60
C SER A 56 -27.25 -4.50 -11.55
N ARG A 57 -27.00 -5.78 -11.79
CA ARG A 57 -27.31 -6.88 -10.84
C ARG A 57 -26.29 -6.93 -9.70
N ALA A 58 -25.09 -6.41 -9.91
CA ALA A 58 -24.04 -6.36 -8.92
C ALA A 58 -23.20 -5.08 -9.07
N VAL A 59 -22.63 -4.62 -7.95
CA VAL A 59 -21.64 -3.53 -7.90
C VAL A 59 -20.43 -4.01 -7.11
N VAL A 60 -19.25 -3.77 -7.67
CA VAL A 60 -17.96 -4.06 -7.05
C VAL A 60 -17.32 -2.76 -6.62
N ALA A 61 -17.10 -2.57 -5.30
CA ALA A 61 -16.28 -1.49 -4.77
C ALA A 61 -14.80 -1.89 -4.84
N ALA A 62 -14.01 -1.11 -5.57
CA ALA A 62 -12.58 -1.33 -5.76
C ALA A 62 -11.81 0.01 -5.73
N MET A 63 -12.15 0.86 -4.74
CA MET A 63 -11.61 2.23 -4.61
C MET A 63 -10.34 2.28 -3.74
N GLY A 64 -9.80 1.11 -3.38
CA GLY A 64 -8.62 0.95 -2.54
C GLY A 64 -8.92 1.13 -1.05
N THR A 65 -7.92 0.80 -0.26
CA THR A 65 -8.04 0.66 1.21
C THR A 65 -8.49 1.93 1.93
N PHE A 66 -8.21 3.10 1.38
CA PHE A 66 -8.62 4.36 2.02
C PHE A 66 -10.03 4.79 1.65
N PHE A 67 -10.46 4.59 0.40
CA PHE A 67 -11.73 5.14 -0.09
C PHE A 67 -12.88 4.14 -0.09
N THR A 68 -12.64 2.85 -0.28
CA THR A 68 -13.68 1.81 -0.21
C THR A 68 -14.47 1.86 1.10
N PRO A 69 -13.85 1.90 2.30
CA PRO A 69 -14.63 1.95 3.55
C PRO A 69 -15.41 3.26 3.71
N LEU A 70 -14.91 4.37 3.19
CA LEU A 70 -15.60 5.66 3.24
C LEU A 70 -16.83 5.65 2.35
N PHE A 71 -16.68 5.16 1.11
CA PHE A 71 -17.78 5.02 0.17
C PHE A 71 -18.89 4.12 0.74
N LEU A 72 -18.53 2.93 1.22
CA LEU A 72 -19.51 2.00 1.80
C LEU A 72 -20.25 2.62 3.00
N ARG A 73 -19.55 3.36 3.85
CA ARG A 73 -20.17 4.06 4.98
C ARG A 73 -21.16 5.13 4.52
N ASP A 74 -20.85 5.86 3.46
CA ASP A 74 -21.73 6.86 2.85
C ASP A 74 -22.98 6.23 2.24
N GLN A 75 -22.88 4.94 1.79
CA GLN A 75 -24.01 4.17 1.32
C GLN A 75 -24.85 3.53 2.45
N GLY A 76 -24.61 3.90 3.69
CA GLY A 76 -25.36 3.41 4.84
C GLY A 76 -24.93 2.03 5.35
N ILE A 77 -23.79 1.51 4.90
CA ILE A 77 -23.25 0.24 5.42
C ILE A 77 -22.77 0.47 6.86
N ARG A 78 -23.40 -0.23 7.80
CA ARG A 78 -23.06 -0.19 9.22
C ARG A 78 -22.40 -1.51 9.61
N ASN A 79 -21.10 -1.48 9.80
CA ASN A 79 -20.31 -2.62 10.28
C ASN A 79 -19.18 -2.09 11.16
N ARG A 80 -18.94 -2.73 12.32
CA ARG A 80 -17.95 -2.27 13.30
C ARG A 80 -16.51 -2.36 12.78
N HIS A 81 -16.24 -3.23 11.80
CA HIS A 81 -14.91 -3.43 11.21
C HIS A 81 -14.62 -2.46 10.06
N LEU A 82 -15.66 -1.82 9.48
CA LEU A 82 -15.50 -0.93 8.34
C LEU A 82 -14.65 0.30 8.69
N GLY A 83 -13.55 0.48 7.95
CA GLY A 83 -12.55 1.53 8.19
C GLY A 83 -11.59 1.25 9.35
N ARG A 84 -11.61 0.05 9.93
CA ARG A 84 -10.66 -0.41 10.97
C ARG A 84 -9.70 -1.45 10.38
N HIS A 85 -8.76 -1.93 11.20
CA HIS A 85 -7.79 -2.97 10.84
C HIS A 85 -6.87 -2.57 9.69
N LEU A 86 -6.60 -1.27 9.53
CA LEU A 86 -5.62 -0.81 8.57
C LEU A 86 -4.24 -1.36 8.95
N THR A 87 -3.64 -2.13 8.07
CA THR A 87 -2.23 -2.53 8.09
C THR A 87 -1.49 -1.87 6.93
N LEU A 88 -0.19 -1.64 7.05
CA LEU A 88 0.55 -0.78 6.12
C LEU A 88 1.84 -1.39 5.58
N HIS A 89 2.40 -2.44 6.22
CA HIS A 89 3.78 -2.87 6.04
C HIS A 89 4.75 -1.66 6.21
N PRO A 90 4.92 -1.13 7.45
CA PRO A 90 5.88 -0.06 7.68
C PRO A 90 7.24 -0.42 7.12
N ALA A 91 7.82 0.52 6.37
CA ALA A 91 9.04 0.32 5.61
C ALA A 91 10.08 1.36 6.01
N GLY A 92 11.33 0.94 6.05
CA GLY A 92 12.50 1.78 6.21
C GLY A 92 13.44 1.62 5.04
N VAL A 93 14.33 2.58 4.90
CA VAL A 93 15.42 2.56 3.94
C VAL A 93 16.72 2.66 4.71
N VAL A 94 17.72 1.93 4.28
CA VAL A 94 19.11 2.11 4.68
C VAL A 94 19.94 2.17 3.42
N ASN A 95 20.67 3.25 3.24
CA ASN A 95 21.61 3.40 2.13
C ASN A 95 23.02 3.08 2.61
N ALA A 96 23.95 2.84 1.68
CA ALA A 96 25.35 2.64 2.03
C ALA A 96 26.28 3.17 0.94
N LEU A 97 27.36 3.81 1.35
CA LEU A 97 28.36 4.40 0.46
C LEU A 97 29.53 3.43 0.23
N PHE A 98 29.78 3.16 -1.04
CA PHE A 98 30.89 2.34 -1.54
C PHE A 98 31.71 3.17 -2.54
N PRO A 99 32.73 3.92 -2.11
CA PRO A 99 33.43 4.86 -2.99
C PRO A 99 34.03 4.22 -4.25
N ASP A 100 34.43 2.97 -4.15
CA ASP A 100 35.10 2.24 -5.22
C ASP A 100 34.13 1.43 -6.12
N ARG A 101 32.81 1.63 -5.96
CA ARG A 101 31.79 0.92 -6.76
C ARG A 101 30.83 1.91 -7.42
N ASP A 102 30.57 1.72 -8.71
CA ASP A 102 29.51 2.43 -9.44
C ASP A 102 28.29 1.49 -9.55
N PHE A 103 27.18 1.87 -8.95
CA PHE A 103 25.92 1.14 -9.02
C PHE A 103 25.07 1.54 -10.24
N ALA A 104 25.54 2.44 -11.08
CA ALA A 104 24.83 2.95 -12.25
C ALA A 104 23.39 3.41 -11.93
N ASN A 105 23.19 4.05 -10.77
CA ASN A 105 21.88 4.38 -10.22
C ASN A 105 20.98 5.18 -11.16
N SER A 106 21.56 6.03 -12.01
CA SER A 106 20.82 6.81 -13.01
C SER A 106 20.24 5.96 -14.16
N ARG A 107 20.74 4.72 -14.34
CA ARG A 107 20.36 3.82 -15.44
C ARG A 107 19.81 2.49 -14.96
N SER A 108 19.84 2.23 -13.66
CA SER A 108 19.38 0.98 -13.06
C SER A 108 17.87 0.96 -12.86
N ILE A 109 17.28 -0.25 -12.79
CA ILE A 109 15.86 -0.46 -12.51
C ILE A 109 15.59 -0.38 -11.00
N PRO A 110 14.55 0.35 -10.58
CA PRO A 110 14.07 0.28 -9.19
C PRO A 110 13.58 -1.14 -8.85
N GLN A 111 13.83 -1.59 -7.62
CA GLN A 111 13.31 -2.85 -7.08
C GLN A 111 13.67 -4.07 -7.94
N GLY A 112 14.95 -4.21 -8.27
CA GLY A 112 15.47 -5.34 -9.05
C GLY A 112 15.70 -6.60 -8.23
N PHE A 113 15.89 -6.48 -6.91
CA PHE A 113 16.26 -7.57 -6.00
C PHE A 113 15.37 -7.61 -4.77
N GLY A 114 15.10 -8.82 -4.28
CA GLY A 114 14.42 -9.06 -3.00
C GLY A 114 15.12 -10.16 -2.22
N VAL A 115 15.19 -10.02 -0.89
CA VAL A 115 15.76 -11.00 0.02
C VAL A 115 14.67 -11.44 0.99
N THR A 116 14.32 -12.73 0.98
CA THR A 116 13.19 -13.30 1.71
C THR A 116 13.58 -14.19 2.88
N ASP A 117 14.89 -14.34 3.14
CA ASP A 117 15.44 -15.22 4.18
C ASP A 117 14.88 -14.93 5.58
N TRP A 118 14.54 -13.67 5.84
CA TRP A 118 13.91 -13.21 7.08
C TRP A 118 12.38 -13.18 7.04
N GLY A 119 11.75 -13.73 6.00
CA GLY A 119 10.30 -13.70 5.82
C GLY A 119 9.53 -14.37 6.97
N LYS A 120 10.06 -15.47 7.52
CA LYS A 120 9.47 -16.12 8.72
C LYS A 120 9.52 -15.22 9.95
N GLN A 121 10.52 -14.38 10.07
CA GLN A 121 10.67 -13.37 11.12
C GLN A 121 9.85 -12.09 10.84
N GLY A 122 9.14 -12.03 9.73
CA GLY A 122 8.31 -10.87 9.36
C GLY A 122 9.10 -9.69 8.80
N LEU A 123 10.28 -9.92 8.24
CA LEU A 123 11.10 -8.94 7.53
C LEU A 123 11.29 -9.36 6.07
N MET A 124 11.15 -8.42 5.16
CA MET A 124 11.49 -8.58 3.76
C MET A 124 12.35 -7.39 3.33
N PHE A 125 13.47 -7.68 2.65
CA PHE A 125 14.34 -6.65 2.11
C PHE A 125 14.17 -6.59 0.61
N GLU A 126 14.14 -5.37 0.06
CA GLU A 126 14.04 -5.14 -1.37
C GLU A 126 14.82 -3.90 -1.77
N GLY A 127 15.46 -3.94 -2.90
CA GLY A 127 16.29 -2.86 -3.34
C GLY A 127 16.58 -2.86 -4.82
N GLY A 128 17.34 -1.89 -5.21
CA GLY A 128 17.70 -1.62 -6.58
C GLY A 128 18.21 -0.19 -6.69
N SER A 129 17.56 0.61 -7.49
CA SER A 129 17.93 2.00 -7.71
C SER A 129 16.72 2.90 -7.49
N VAL A 130 16.95 4.10 -6.99
CA VAL A 130 15.95 5.16 -6.90
C VAL A 130 16.46 6.35 -7.70
N PRO A 131 15.68 6.91 -8.63
CA PRO A 131 16.07 8.13 -9.35
C PRO A 131 16.44 9.25 -8.37
N LEU A 132 17.42 10.08 -8.73
CA LEU A 132 17.95 11.12 -7.85
C LEU A 132 16.86 12.02 -7.24
N ALA A 133 15.85 12.41 -8.04
CA ALA A 133 14.70 13.16 -7.54
C ALA A 133 13.89 12.42 -6.47
N GLY A 134 13.83 11.08 -6.52
CA GLY A 134 13.16 10.25 -5.52
C GLY A 134 13.93 10.18 -4.20
N HIS A 135 15.25 10.28 -4.24
CA HIS A 135 16.08 10.28 -3.05
C HIS A 135 15.83 11.49 -2.14
N SER A 136 15.49 12.67 -2.70
CA SER A 136 15.11 13.84 -1.90
C SER A 136 13.94 13.56 -0.98
N LEU A 137 12.92 12.82 -1.49
CA LEU A 137 11.73 12.44 -0.73
C LEU A 137 12.03 11.36 0.31
N LEU A 138 12.99 10.47 0.03
CA LEU A 138 13.28 9.30 0.88
C LEU A 138 14.37 9.56 1.93
N ASN A 139 15.11 10.67 1.85
CA ASN A 139 16.21 10.97 2.75
C ASN A 139 16.05 12.31 3.50
N ASN A 140 15.02 13.10 3.16
CA ASN A 140 14.74 14.40 3.78
C ASN A 140 15.98 15.32 3.83
N LEU A 141 16.71 15.41 2.69
CA LEU A 141 17.94 16.16 2.57
C LEU A 141 17.72 17.50 1.90
N TYR A 142 18.43 18.53 2.37
CA TYR A 142 18.47 19.86 1.78
C TYR A 142 19.84 20.53 2.00
N GLY A 143 20.13 21.58 1.23
CA GLY A 143 21.37 22.34 1.33
C GLY A 143 22.62 21.49 1.06
N GLU A 144 23.67 21.70 1.80
CA GLU A 144 24.96 21.02 1.64
C GLU A 144 24.84 19.48 1.77
N ALA A 145 23.97 18.99 2.66
CA ALA A 145 23.78 17.56 2.83
C ALA A 145 23.20 16.91 1.56
N TRP A 146 22.33 17.62 0.84
CA TRP A 146 21.81 17.19 -0.46
C TRP A 146 22.90 17.20 -1.55
N VAL A 147 23.73 18.25 -1.60
CA VAL A 147 24.85 18.34 -2.57
C VAL A 147 25.79 17.16 -2.38
N ARG A 148 26.26 16.91 -1.16
CA ARG A 148 27.13 15.75 -0.86
C ARG A 148 26.50 14.41 -1.24
N PHE A 149 25.23 14.23 -0.93
CA PHE A 149 24.52 13.00 -1.31
C PHE A 149 24.44 12.85 -2.83
N THR A 150 24.26 13.95 -3.56
CA THR A 150 24.21 13.95 -5.02
C THR A 150 25.55 13.58 -5.66
N GLU A 151 26.65 14.04 -5.08
CA GLU A 151 28.02 13.67 -5.49
C GLU A 151 28.28 12.17 -5.28
N ASP A 152 27.81 11.62 -4.13
CA ASP A 152 27.93 10.21 -3.77
C ASP A 152 26.88 9.30 -4.45
N TYR A 153 25.93 9.84 -5.23
CA TYR A 153 24.73 9.12 -5.70
C TYR A 153 25.04 7.83 -6.47
N GLN A 154 26.01 7.87 -7.40
CA GLN A 154 26.37 6.69 -8.20
C GLN A 154 27.08 5.61 -7.37
N HIS A 155 27.67 6.00 -6.25
CA HIS A 155 28.41 5.15 -5.32
C HIS A 155 27.56 4.70 -4.12
N THR A 156 26.27 5.06 -4.11
CA THR A 156 25.36 4.74 -3.01
C THR A 156 24.49 3.55 -3.36
N ALA A 157 24.62 2.45 -2.61
CA ALA A 157 23.69 1.34 -2.65
C ALA A 157 22.39 1.71 -1.94
N TYR A 158 21.26 1.33 -2.54
CA TYR A 158 19.94 1.57 -2.01
C TYR A 158 19.24 0.24 -1.73
N PHE A 159 18.85 0.03 -0.47
CA PHE A 159 17.97 -1.07 -0.08
C PHE A 159 16.98 -0.60 0.97
N GLY A 160 15.75 -1.07 0.85
CA GLY A 160 14.72 -0.89 1.87
C GLY A 160 14.35 -2.22 2.51
N PHE A 161 13.58 -2.10 3.56
CA PHE A 161 12.93 -3.26 4.18
C PHE A 161 11.51 -2.90 4.56
N MET A 162 10.66 -3.90 4.67
CA MET A 162 9.33 -3.77 5.24
C MET A 162 9.13 -4.80 6.35
N ILE A 163 8.30 -4.43 7.32
CA ILE A 163 7.91 -5.33 8.39
C ILE A 163 6.49 -5.86 8.18
N ARG A 164 6.23 -7.09 8.60
CA ARG A 164 4.89 -7.64 8.77
C ARG A 164 4.30 -7.08 10.05
N ASP A 165 3.51 -6.01 9.93
CA ASP A 165 3.00 -5.28 11.07
C ASP A 165 1.86 -6.01 11.80
N THR A 166 1.86 -5.89 13.12
CA THR A 166 0.78 -6.28 14.04
C THR A 166 -0.04 -5.07 14.47
N SER A 167 0.49 -3.87 14.26
CA SER A 167 -0.18 -2.61 14.49
C SER A 167 -1.42 -2.48 13.60
N GLN A 168 -2.47 -1.84 14.11
CA GLN A 168 -3.70 -1.63 13.38
C GLN A 168 -4.14 -0.17 13.46
N GLY A 169 -4.42 0.38 12.29
CA GLY A 169 -4.91 1.74 12.15
C GLY A 169 -6.40 1.83 11.80
N ARG A 170 -6.82 3.04 11.49
CA ARG A 170 -8.21 3.37 11.12
C ARG A 170 -8.24 4.40 10.01
N VAL A 171 -9.24 4.26 9.16
CA VAL A 171 -9.60 5.26 8.15
C VAL A 171 -10.98 5.84 8.51
N ARG A 172 -11.08 7.14 8.56
CA ARG A 172 -12.32 7.87 8.81
C ARG A 172 -12.49 8.97 7.77
N ARG A 173 -13.69 9.50 7.67
CA ARG A 173 -13.94 10.70 6.86
C ARG A 173 -13.21 11.88 7.50
N GLY A 174 -12.45 12.59 6.67
CA GLY A 174 -11.82 13.84 7.02
C GLY A 174 -12.78 15.05 6.80
N PRO A 175 -12.28 16.27 6.99
CA PRO A 175 -13.05 17.51 6.76
C PRO A 175 -13.53 17.62 5.31
N HIS A 176 -12.74 17.17 4.37
CA HIS A 176 -13.07 17.13 2.95
C HIS A 176 -13.22 15.69 2.47
N ARG A 177 -14.16 15.45 1.53
CA ARG A 177 -14.50 14.10 1.04
C ARG A 177 -13.32 13.35 0.39
N ASP A 178 -12.36 14.08 -0.16
CA ASP A 178 -11.19 13.54 -0.83
C ASP A 178 -9.97 13.37 0.08
N TRP A 179 -10.08 13.81 1.34
CA TRP A 179 -9.02 13.74 2.33
C TRP A 179 -9.44 12.82 3.47
N PRO A 180 -9.12 11.53 3.39
CA PRO A 180 -9.39 10.60 4.47
C PRO A 180 -8.54 10.96 5.70
N LEU A 181 -9.14 10.88 6.88
CA LEU A 181 -8.40 10.94 8.13
C LEU A 181 -7.86 9.55 8.44
N ILE A 182 -6.56 9.40 8.33
CA ILE A 182 -5.85 8.15 8.60
C ILE A 182 -5.19 8.27 9.98
N ARG A 183 -5.44 7.30 10.84
CA ARG A 183 -4.76 7.18 12.13
C ARG A 183 -4.11 5.81 12.20
N TYR A 184 -2.79 5.80 12.31
CA TYR A 184 -1.98 4.61 12.50
C TYR A 184 -0.88 4.91 13.51
N ARG A 185 -0.58 3.99 14.38
CA ARG A 185 0.51 4.09 15.35
C ARG A 185 1.23 2.76 15.39
N LEU A 186 2.52 2.81 15.17
CA LEU A 186 3.41 1.68 15.35
C LEU A 186 3.45 1.30 16.84
N ASN A 187 3.21 0.04 17.16
CA ASN A 187 3.36 -0.48 18.51
C ASN A 187 4.83 -0.82 18.80
N ASP A 188 5.15 -1.12 20.06
CA ASP A 188 6.52 -1.36 20.50
C ASP A 188 7.12 -2.62 19.85
N GLN A 189 6.31 -3.66 19.64
CA GLN A 189 6.74 -4.89 18.98
C GLN A 189 7.15 -4.62 17.53
N ASP A 190 6.33 -3.88 16.79
CA ASP A 190 6.60 -3.54 15.40
C ASP A 190 7.77 -2.55 15.27
N PHE A 191 7.90 -1.64 16.25
CA PHE A 191 9.05 -0.74 16.27
C PHE A 191 10.36 -1.48 16.56
N ALA A 192 10.36 -2.44 17.49
CA ALA A 192 11.51 -3.30 17.71
C ALA A 192 11.86 -4.11 16.45
N GLN A 193 10.85 -4.58 15.71
CA GLN A 193 11.05 -5.25 14.44
C GLN A 193 11.61 -4.32 13.36
N PHE A 194 11.17 -3.06 13.33
CA PHE A 194 11.71 -2.03 12.44
C PHE A 194 13.21 -1.76 12.73
N LEU A 195 13.59 -1.62 14.01
CA LEU A 195 14.99 -1.46 14.41
C LEU A 195 15.84 -2.68 14.03
N ARG A 196 15.29 -3.88 14.14
CA ARG A 196 15.96 -5.10 13.67
C ARG A 196 16.20 -5.07 12.16
N GLY A 197 15.27 -4.52 11.37
CA GLY A 197 15.46 -4.30 9.93
C GLY A 197 16.62 -3.34 9.63
N VAL A 198 16.72 -2.24 10.37
CA VAL A 198 17.83 -1.29 10.28
C VAL A 198 19.16 -1.98 10.63
N ASP A 199 19.22 -2.67 11.76
CA ASP A 199 20.43 -3.39 12.22
C ASP A 199 20.91 -4.42 11.20
N THR A 200 19.99 -5.29 10.75
CA THR A 200 20.29 -6.35 9.80
C THR A 200 20.88 -5.79 8.50
N LEU A 201 20.22 -4.78 7.92
CA LEU A 201 20.64 -4.23 6.65
C LEU A 201 21.97 -3.45 6.77
N ALA A 202 22.15 -2.71 7.87
CA ALA A 202 23.41 -2.03 8.15
C ALA A 202 24.58 -3.00 8.30
N ARG A 203 24.42 -4.11 9.02
CA ARG A 203 25.45 -5.15 9.16
C ARG A 203 25.77 -5.83 7.82
N ILE A 204 24.76 -6.09 6.97
CA ILE A 204 24.98 -6.61 5.62
C ILE A 204 25.84 -5.65 4.81
N TYR A 205 25.58 -4.34 4.86
CA TYR A 205 26.37 -3.35 4.14
C TYR A 205 27.81 -3.26 4.64
N PHE A 206 28.04 -3.25 5.94
CA PHE A 206 29.42 -3.27 6.48
C PHE A 206 30.15 -4.55 6.10
N ALA A 207 29.47 -5.71 6.15
CA ALA A 207 30.07 -6.97 5.72
C ALA A 207 30.39 -6.97 4.21
N ALA A 208 29.63 -6.23 3.39
CA ALA A 208 29.90 -6.04 1.96
C ALA A 208 31.01 -5.01 1.66
N GLY A 209 31.58 -4.35 2.67
CA GLY A 209 32.65 -3.38 2.54
C GLY A 209 32.19 -1.92 2.38
N ALA A 210 30.97 -1.59 2.84
CA ALA A 210 30.53 -0.19 2.85
C ALA A 210 31.41 0.69 3.74
N ARG A 211 31.80 1.85 3.23
CA ARG A 211 32.53 2.86 4.02
C ARG A 211 31.64 3.54 5.06
N GLU A 212 30.42 3.82 4.68
CA GLU A 212 29.41 4.45 5.54
C GLU A 212 28.05 3.80 5.30
N VAL A 213 27.28 3.66 6.38
CA VAL A 213 25.86 3.30 6.33
C VAL A 213 25.05 4.56 6.66
N LEU A 214 24.03 4.83 5.86
CA LEU A 214 23.25 6.04 5.88
C LEU A 214 21.80 5.68 6.28
N VAL A 215 21.40 6.05 7.50
CA VAL A 215 20.04 5.78 8.03
C VAL A 215 19.21 7.07 7.96
N PRO A 216 18.15 7.14 7.13
CA PRO A 216 17.29 8.31 7.03
C PRO A 216 16.47 8.56 8.30
N GLY A 217 16.57 9.76 8.85
CA GLY A 217 15.73 10.28 9.90
C GLY A 217 14.87 11.46 9.43
N LEU A 218 13.96 11.92 10.27
CA LEU A 218 13.18 13.14 9.98
C LEU A 218 14.04 14.41 10.06
N ASP A 219 15.14 14.37 10.79
CA ASP A 219 16.12 15.44 10.96
C ASP A 219 17.35 15.32 10.04
N GLY A 220 17.30 14.43 9.02
CA GLY A 220 18.36 14.19 8.06
C GLY A 220 18.94 12.78 8.11
N LEU A 221 20.14 12.60 7.54
CA LEU A 221 20.85 11.32 7.48
C LEU A 221 21.77 11.10 8.66
N ARG A 222 21.61 9.97 9.36
CA ARG A 222 22.61 9.45 10.30
C ARG A 222 23.67 8.70 9.50
N ARG A 223 24.93 9.15 9.58
CA ARG A 223 26.08 8.52 8.93
C ARG A 223 26.82 7.68 9.97
N LEU A 224 26.88 6.37 9.76
CA LEU A 224 27.52 5.40 10.63
C LEU A 224 28.71 4.79 9.89
N ARG A 225 29.88 4.71 10.53
CA ARG A 225 31.12 4.28 9.90
C ARG A 225 31.65 2.96 10.43
N SER A 226 31.00 2.38 11.43
CA SER A 226 31.43 1.13 12.04
C SER A 226 30.29 0.42 12.76
N ILE A 227 30.46 -0.88 13.01
CA ILE A 227 29.54 -1.67 13.84
C ILE A 227 29.40 -1.10 15.26
N PRO A 228 30.48 -0.68 15.97
CA PRO A 228 30.32 -0.03 17.27
C PRO A 228 29.52 1.27 17.25
N GLU A 229 29.57 2.05 16.16
CA GLU A 229 28.69 3.23 15.99
C GLU A 229 27.23 2.83 15.78
N LEU A 230 26.96 1.81 14.98
CA LEU A 230 25.63 1.25 14.80
C LEU A 230 25.03 0.77 16.13
N GLU A 231 25.81 0.02 16.91
CA GLU A 231 25.38 -0.51 18.22
C GLU A 231 25.06 0.61 19.21
N ARG A 232 25.91 1.64 19.28
CA ARG A 232 25.63 2.82 20.12
C ARG A 232 24.39 3.57 19.65
N PHE A 233 24.21 3.72 18.35
CA PHE A 233 23.01 4.35 17.78
C PHE A 233 21.76 3.57 18.18
N LEU A 234 21.74 2.25 17.98
CA LEU A 234 20.57 1.40 18.29
C LEU A 234 20.32 1.25 19.80
N ALA A 235 21.33 1.40 20.65
CA ALA A 235 21.20 1.40 22.11
C ALA A 235 20.60 2.70 22.66
N GLY A 236 20.45 3.74 21.84
CA GLY A 236 19.84 5.01 22.21
C GLY A 236 18.35 4.90 22.51
N ALA A 237 17.78 5.94 23.13
CA ALA A 237 16.34 6.05 23.43
C ALA A 237 15.52 6.39 22.18
N LEU A 238 15.61 5.56 21.15
CA LEU A 238 15.00 5.75 19.83
C LEU A 238 13.48 5.65 19.87
N LYS A 239 12.83 6.44 19.02
CA LYS A 239 11.36 6.45 18.83
C LYS A 239 11.03 6.40 17.34
N PRO A 240 9.82 5.94 16.96
CA PRO A 240 9.42 5.91 15.55
C PRO A 240 9.57 7.26 14.82
N ARG A 241 9.39 8.37 15.52
CA ARG A 241 9.56 9.72 14.97
C ARG A 241 11.00 10.11 14.64
N ASP A 242 11.98 9.34 15.08
CA ASP A 242 13.40 9.62 14.79
C ASP A 242 13.81 9.04 13.42
N PHE A 243 12.90 8.29 12.77
CA PHE A 243 13.12 7.64 11.49
C PHE A 243 12.14 8.15 10.42
N LEU A 244 12.58 8.15 9.18
CA LEU A 244 11.69 8.29 8.03
C LEU A 244 11.04 6.93 7.75
N ILE A 245 9.87 6.72 8.35
CA ILE A 245 9.07 5.50 8.13
C ILE A 245 8.06 5.76 7.03
N THR A 246 8.08 4.93 6.01
CA THR A 246 7.16 4.99 4.87
C THR A 246 6.23 3.77 4.85
N ALA A 247 5.20 3.80 4.00
CA ALA A 247 4.34 2.65 3.78
C ALA A 247 3.66 2.73 2.41
N TYR A 248 3.61 1.61 1.70
CA TYR A 248 3.09 1.54 0.33
C TYR A 248 1.98 0.50 0.15
N HIS A 249 1.64 -0.24 1.20
CA HIS A 249 0.81 -1.44 1.15
C HIS A 249 -0.39 -1.38 2.09
N PRO A 250 -1.29 -0.39 1.95
CA PRO A 250 -2.45 -0.29 2.82
C PRO A 250 -3.45 -1.41 2.54
N LEU A 251 -3.88 -2.14 3.61
CA LEU A 251 -4.79 -3.28 3.56
C LEU A 251 -5.82 -3.22 4.70
N GLY A 252 -6.88 -4.04 4.63
CA GLY A 252 -7.66 -4.52 5.76
C GLY A 252 -8.89 -3.71 6.17
N THR A 253 -9.15 -2.55 5.61
CA THR A 253 -10.21 -1.64 6.09
C THR A 253 -11.66 -2.05 5.75
N ALA A 254 -11.83 -3.07 4.91
CA ALA A 254 -13.10 -3.76 4.65
C ALA A 254 -12.87 -5.27 4.61
N ARG A 255 -12.09 -5.78 5.56
CA ARG A 255 -11.51 -7.12 5.57
C ARG A 255 -12.52 -8.24 5.42
N LEU A 256 -12.08 -9.33 4.80
CA LEU A 256 -12.79 -10.61 4.80
C LEU A 256 -12.92 -11.13 6.23
N GLY A 257 -14.04 -11.78 6.51
CA GLY A 257 -14.32 -12.45 7.78
C GLY A 257 -15.42 -13.50 7.59
N ARG A 258 -15.55 -14.41 8.54
CA ARG A 258 -16.54 -15.49 8.52
C ARG A 258 -17.97 -14.95 8.50
N ASP A 259 -18.21 -13.90 9.27
CA ASP A 259 -19.49 -13.24 9.42
C ASP A 259 -19.32 -11.73 9.72
N ALA A 260 -20.42 -11.01 9.91
CA ALA A 260 -20.44 -9.59 10.17
C ALA A 260 -19.79 -9.18 11.51
N THR A 261 -19.57 -10.14 12.42
CA THR A 261 -18.88 -9.91 13.71
C THR A 261 -17.37 -10.07 13.61
N ASP A 262 -16.88 -10.64 12.50
CA ASP A 262 -15.46 -10.89 12.22
C ASP A 262 -14.91 -10.04 11.08
N GLY A 263 -15.75 -9.66 10.10
CA GLY A 263 -15.31 -8.87 8.95
C GLY A 263 -16.42 -8.04 8.33
N VAL A 264 -16.08 -7.39 7.22
CA VAL A 264 -17.03 -6.62 6.39
C VAL A 264 -17.59 -7.47 5.26
N CYS A 265 -16.77 -8.37 4.72
CA CYS A 265 -17.10 -9.21 3.57
C CYS A 265 -16.90 -10.68 3.89
N ASP A 266 -17.65 -11.55 3.23
CA ASP A 266 -17.48 -13.01 3.28
C ASP A 266 -16.32 -13.49 2.36
N ALA A 267 -16.05 -14.80 2.37
CA ALA A 267 -15.02 -15.43 1.54
C ALA A 267 -15.28 -15.36 0.02
N ARG A 268 -16.49 -14.94 -0.39
CA ARG A 268 -16.86 -14.62 -1.77
C ARG A 268 -16.77 -13.12 -2.05
N HIS A 269 -16.22 -12.34 -1.14
CA HIS A 269 -16.10 -10.88 -1.20
C HIS A 269 -17.44 -10.12 -1.16
N ARG A 270 -18.57 -10.77 -0.82
CA ARG A 270 -19.86 -10.11 -0.66
C ARG A 270 -19.89 -9.35 0.67
N VAL A 271 -20.41 -8.14 0.65
CA VAL A 271 -20.63 -7.35 1.87
C VAL A 271 -21.71 -8.02 2.71
N HIS A 272 -21.42 -8.36 3.98
CA HIS A 272 -22.36 -9.03 4.88
C HIS A 272 -23.69 -8.28 4.98
N GLY A 273 -24.79 -9.01 4.89
CA GLY A 273 -26.15 -8.47 4.94
C GLY A 273 -26.59 -7.68 3.69
N ARG A 274 -25.82 -7.73 2.60
CA ARG A 274 -26.13 -7.07 1.33
C ARG A 274 -26.07 -8.07 0.18
N GLN A 275 -27.02 -7.93 -0.77
CA GLN A 275 -27.04 -8.69 -2.00
C GLN A 275 -26.51 -7.86 -3.16
N GLY A 276 -25.67 -8.47 -4.01
CA GLY A 276 -25.12 -7.81 -5.19
C GLY A 276 -24.02 -6.78 -4.90
N LEU A 277 -23.58 -6.59 -3.66
CA LEU A 277 -22.51 -5.67 -3.31
C LEU A 277 -21.24 -6.42 -2.88
N TYR A 278 -20.11 -6.11 -3.53
CA TYR A 278 -18.83 -6.79 -3.36
C TYR A 278 -17.70 -5.79 -3.11
N VAL A 279 -16.61 -6.27 -2.48
CA VAL A 279 -15.33 -5.50 -2.32
C VAL A 279 -14.19 -6.36 -2.88
N MET A 280 -13.51 -5.86 -3.93
CA MET A 280 -12.45 -6.61 -4.62
C MET A 280 -11.18 -5.76 -4.76
N ASP A 281 -10.64 -5.29 -3.63
CA ASP A 281 -9.41 -4.52 -3.56
C ASP A 281 -8.62 -4.83 -2.29
N GLY A 282 -7.54 -4.08 -2.03
CA GLY A 282 -6.69 -4.27 -0.85
C GLY A 282 -7.39 -4.09 0.48
N SER A 283 -8.55 -3.39 0.52
CA SER A 283 -9.32 -3.24 1.76
C SER A 283 -9.90 -4.56 2.27
N ALA A 284 -10.13 -5.53 1.37
CA ALA A 284 -10.66 -6.85 1.70
C ALA A 284 -9.59 -7.81 2.27
N VAL A 285 -8.31 -7.57 2.05
CA VAL A 285 -7.23 -8.43 2.57
C VAL A 285 -7.23 -8.40 4.10
N PRO A 286 -7.34 -9.55 4.80
CA PRO A 286 -7.70 -9.55 6.23
C PRO A 286 -6.56 -9.21 7.18
N SER A 287 -5.30 -9.27 6.72
CA SER A 287 -4.13 -9.08 7.60
C SER A 287 -2.91 -8.59 6.82
N SER A 288 -1.91 -8.14 7.55
CA SER A 288 -0.57 -7.86 7.02
C SER A 288 0.06 -9.13 6.43
N LEU A 289 0.60 -9.03 5.22
CA LEU A 289 1.15 -10.18 4.48
C LEU A 289 2.64 -10.39 4.73
N GLY A 290 3.38 -9.33 5.05
CA GLY A 290 4.85 -9.36 5.15
C GLY A 290 5.56 -9.41 3.80
N ALA A 291 4.83 -9.15 2.71
CA ALA A 291 5.34 -9.08 1.34
C ALA A 291 4.47 -8.10 0.52
N ASN A 292 4.97 -7.68 -0.65
CA ASN A 292 4.25 -6.80 -1.56
C ASN A 292 2.89 -7.40 -1.94
N PRO A 293 1.75 -6.71 -1.70
CA PRO A 293 0.43 -7.34 -1.73
C PRO A 293 -0.21 -7.41 -3.12
N GLN A 294 0.38 -6.80 -4.14
CA GLN A 294 -0.26 -6.64 -5.46
C GLN A 294 -0.73 -7.97 -6.06
N VAL A 295 0.12 -8.99 -6.07
CA VAL A 295 -0.24 -10.31 -6.63
C VAL A 295 -1.35 -10.96 -5.81
N THR A 296 -1.29 -10.88 -4.48
CA THR A 296 -2.34 -11.40 -3.59
C THR A 296 -3.68 -10.69 -3.82
N ILE A 297 -3.68 -9.35 -3.94
CA ILE A 297 -4.89 -8.57 -4.24
C ILE A 297 -5.48 -9.00 -5.59
N MET A 298 -4.65 -9.13 -6.62
CA MET A 298 -5.09 -9.54 -7.96
C MET A 298 -5.63 -10.97 -7.97
N ALA A 299 -4.98 -11.90 -7.28
CA ALA A 299 -5.44 -13.29 -7.17
C ALA A 299 -6.81 -13.39 -6.45
N LEU A 300 -6.96 -12.67 -5.33
CA LEU A 300 -8.23 -12.60 -4.61
C LEU A 300 -9.33 -11.97 -5.45
N ALA A 301 -9.05 -10.87 -6.14
CA ALA A 301 -10.01 -10.20 -7.01
C ALA A 301 -10.42 -11.09 -8.20
N SER A 302 -9.47 -11.78 -8.85
CA SER A 302 -9.74 -12.71 -9.95
C SER A 302 -10.61 -13.87 -9.50
N ARG A 303 -10.30 -14.47 -8.34
CA ARG A 303 -11.11 -15.55 -7.76
C ARG A 303 -12.53 -15.07 -7.42
N ALA A 304 -12.68 -13.88 -6.85
CA ALA A 304 -13.97 -13.31 -6.51
C ALA A 304 -14.79 -12.95 -7.75
N ALA A 305 -14.14 -12.44 -8.81
CA ALA A 305 -14.78 -12.14 -10.08
C ALA A 305 -15.31 -13.39 -10.78
N ALA A 306 -14.56 -14.48 -10.79
CA ALA A 306 -15.02 -15.77 -11.33
C ALA A 306 -16.29 -16.25 -10.60
N ARG A 307 -16.26 -16.27 -9.26
CA ARG A 307 -17.43 -16.67 -8.45
C ARG A 307 -18.64 -15.73 -8.61
N LEU A 308 -18.41 -14.46 -8.87
CA LEU A 308 -19.46 -13.51 -9.17
C LEU A 308 -20.07 -13.82 -10.56
N ALA A 309 -19.25 -14.13 -11.55
CA ALA A 309 -19.73 -14.49 -12.88
C ALA A 309 -20.62 -15.74 -12.84
N ASP A 310 -20.15 -16.81 -12.17
CA ASP A 310 -20.92 -18.04 -11.96
C ASP A 310 -22.29 -17.73 -11.30
N HIS A 311 -22.29 -16.97 -10.21
CA HIS A 311 -23.51 -16.58 -9.51
C HIS A 311 -24.49 -15.77 -10.38
N LEU A 312 -23.99 -14.91 -11.25
CA LEU A 312 -24.83 -14.13 -12.15
C LEU A 312 -25.43 -14.98 -13.28
N GLN A 313 -24.72 -16.03 -13.74
CA GLN A 313 -25.23 -16.98 -14.73
C GLN A 313 -26.31 -17.90 -14.16
N GLU A 314 -26.10 -18.45 -12.96
CA GLU A 314 -27.08 -19.29 -12.26
C GLU A 314 -28.43 -18.63 -12.01
N HIS A 315 -28.53 -17.31 -12.03
CA HIS A 315 -29.73 -16.53 -11.76
C HIS A 315 -30.26 -15.81 -13.01
N ASP A 316 -29.77 -16.14 -14.20
CA ASP A 316 -30.31 -15.71 -15.51
C ASP A 316 -31.33 -16.71 -16.08
N THR A 317 -31.47 -17.89 -15.44
CA THR A 317 -32.49 -18.91 -15.72
C THR A 317 -33.63 -18.79 -14.72
#